data_45b1e6b2d15d498c4d2fba499422ec9b
#
_entry.id   45b1e6b2d15d498c4d2fba499422ec9b
#
_cell.length_a   1.000
_cell.length_b   1.000
_cell.length_c   1.000
_cell.angle_alpha   90.00
_cell.angle_beta   90.00
_cell.angle_gamma   90.00
#
_symmetry.space_group_name_H-M   'P 1'
#
loop_
_entity.id
_entity.type
_entity.pdbx_description
1 polymer ?
#
loop_
_entity_poly.entity_id
_entity_poly.type
_entity_poly.pdbx_seq_one_letter_code
_entity_poly.pdbx_strand_id
1 'polypeptide(L)' 'MRTAEDRILDYMREHKKPVTISKMAKYFIVSESTAKSALASLVKRGIAEVVPKSKPFLYRLK' A
#
# COMPACT_ATOMS: atom_id res chain seq x y z
N MET A 1 15.51 -7.21 -9.05
CA MET A 1 14.93 -7.45 -7.71
C MET A 1 13.72 -6.55 -7.52
N ARG A 2 12.60 -7.11 -7.04
CA ARG A 2 11.40 -6.32 -6.87
C ARG A 2 11.42 -5.61 -5.51
N THR A 3 10.98 -4.36 -5.49
CA THR A 3 10.91 -3.59 -4.26
C THR A 3 9.60 -3.90 -3.52
N ALA A 4 9.54 -3.47 -2.25
CA ALA A 4 8.30 -3.60 -1.49
C ALA A 4 7.15 -2.86 -2.18
N GLU A 5 7.45 -1.72 -2.81
CA GLU A 5 6.45 -0.95 -3.55
C GLU A 5 5.86 -1.79 -4.69
N ASP A 6 6.69 -2.48 -5.46
CA ASP A 6 6.22 -3.32 -6.56
C ASP A 6 5.35 -4.46 -6.07
N ARG A 7 5.76 -5.09 -4.96
CA ARG A 7 5.00 -6.20 -4.38
C ARG A 7 3.63 -5.75 -3.88
N ILE A 8 3.59 -4.60 -3.22
CA ILE A 8 2.34 -4.05 -2.70
C ILE A 8 1.44 -3.67 -3.87
N LEU A 9 1.99 -3.06 -4.91
CA LEU A 9 1.22 -2.69 -6.09
C LEU A 9 0.59 -3.92 -6.74
N ASP A 10 1.36 -5.00 -6.91
CA ASP A 10 0.83 -6.24 -7.47
C ASP A 10 -0.30 -6.80 -6.62
N TYR A 11 -0.13 -6.78 -5.30
CA TYR A 11 -1.16 -7.24 -4.38
C TYR A 11 -2.45 -6.45 -4.57
N MET A 12 -2.34 -5.13 -4.64
CA MET A 12 -3.50 -4.26 -4.79
C MET A 12 -4.20 -4.49 -6.13
N ARG A 13 -3.43 -4.72 -7.20
CA ARG A 13 -4.00 -5.02 -8.52
C ARG A 13 -4.74 -6.34 -8.53
N GLU A 14 -4.17 -7.34 -7.87
CA GLU A 14 -4.75 -8.68 -7.85
C GLU A 14 -6.02 -8.73 -7.02
N HIS A 15 -6.00 -8.15 -5.84
CA HIS A 15 -7.12 -8.25 -4.89
C HIS A 15 -8.17 -7.16 -5.08
N LYS A 16 -7.80 -6.03 -5.67
CA LYS A 16 -8.70 -4.89 -5.93
C LYS A 16 -9.43 -4.42 -4.68
N LYS A 17 -8.76 -4.49 -3.53
CA LYS A 17 -9.31 -4.08 -2.24
C LYS A 17 -8.42 -3.05 -1.59
N PRO A 18 -9.00 -2.12 -0.82
CA PRO A 18 -8.18 -1.19 -0.04
C PRO A 18 -7.31 -1.95 0.96
N VAL A 19 -6.13 -1.41 1.23
CA VAL A 19 -5.18 -2.03 2.16
C VAL A 19 -4.74 -1.00 3.20
N THR A 20 -4.26 -1.50 4.34
CA THR A 20 -3.68 -0.65 5.37
C THR A 20 -2.17 -0.87 5.43
N ILE A 21 -1.47 0.08 6.05
CA ILE A 21 -0.03 -0.05 6.26
C ILE A 21 0.27 -1.30 7.09
N SER A 22 -0.47 -1.50 8.18
CA SER A 22 -0.26 -2.66 9.07
C SER A 22 -0.45 -3.97 8.33
N LYS A 23 -1.49 -4.07 7.51
CA LYS A 23 -1.77 -5.28 6.76
C LYS A 23 -0.64 -5.61 5.79
N MET A 24 -0.16 -4.61 5.07
CA MET A 24 0.91 -4.82 4.11
C MET A 24 2.22 -5.17 4.80
N ALA A 25 2.49 -4.54 5.94
CA ALA A 25 3.69 -4.85 6.72
C ALA A 25 3.69 -6.31 7.16
N LYS A 26 2.57 -6.80 7.65
CA LYS A 26 2.44 -8.20 8.09
C LYS A 26 2.47 -9.17 6.92
N TYR A 27 1.74 -8.83 5.86
CA TYR A 27 1.63 -9.72 4.71
C TYR A 27 2.98 -9.96 4.03
N PHE A 28 3.76 -8.90 3.87
CA PHE A 28 5.06 -8.98 3.19
C PHE A 28 6.24 -9.13 4.14
N ILE A 29 5.97 -9.20 5.46
CA ILE A 29 7.00 -9.37 6.49
C ILE A 29 8.06 -8.26 6.37
N VAL A 30 7.58 -7.03 6.37
CA VAL A 30 8.44 -5.83 6.37
C VAL A 30 8.00 -4.92 7.52
N SER A 31 8.82 -3.92 7.83
CA SER A 31 8.47 -2.96 8.86
C SER A 31 7.31 -2.09 8.39
N GLU A 32 6.55 -1.53 9.34
CA GLU A 32 5.48 -0.59 8.99
C GLU A 32 6.04 0.65 8.30
N SER A 33 7.24 1.05 8.67
CA SER A 33 7.92 2.16 8.02
C SER A 33 8.15 1.88 6.53
N THR A 34 8.59 0.67 6.20
CA THR A 34 8.79 0.26 4.81
C THR A 34 7.48 0.23 4.05
N ALA A 35 6.43 -0.36 4.65
CA ALA A 35 5.13 -0.42 4.01
C ALA A 35 4.54 0.98 3.82
N LYS A 36 4.70 1.85 4.81
CA LYS A 36 4.24 3.23 4.72
C LYS A 36 4.95 3.98 3.58
N SER A 37 6.25 3.84 3.48
CA SER A 37 7.03 4.48 2.42
C SER A 37 6.60 4.00 1.04
N ALA A 38 6.37 2.69 0.91
CA ALA A 38 5.94 2.11 -0.36
C ALA A 38 4.57 2.64 -0.77
N LEU A 39 3.62 2.66 0.15
CA LEU A 39 2.27 3.17 -0.14
C LEU A 39 2.30 4.67 -0.43
N ALA A 40 3.08 5.43 0.33
CA ALA A 40 3.21 6.86 0.09
C ALA A 40 3.80 7.13 -1.30
N SER A 41 4.75 6.34 -1.73
CA SER A 41 5.34 6.46 -3.06
C SER A 41 4.30 6.21 -4.15
N LEU A 42 3.45 5.19 -3.98
CA LEU A 42 2.39 4.90 -4.94
C LEU A 42 1.39 6.06 -5.03
N VAL A 43 1.07 6.68 -3.90
CA VAL A 43 0.19 7.86 -3.88
C VAL A 43 0.86 9.03 -4.60
N LYS A 44 2.14 9.26 -4.32
CA LYS A 44 2.88 10.35 -4.94
C LYS A 44 2.96 10.19 -6.46
N ARG A 45 3.07 8.94 -6.93
CA ARG A 45 3.13 8.65 -8.36
C ARG A 45 1.76 8.70 -9.04
N GLY A 46 0.69 8.92 -8.27
CA GLY A 46 -0.65 8.99 -8.82
C GLY A 46 -1.29 7.64 -9.15
N ILE A 47 -0.68 6.55 -8.68
CA ILE A 47 -1.17 5.19 -8.92
C ILE A 47 -2.19 4.79 -7.88
N ALA A 48 -2.04 5.26 -6.65
CA ALA A 48 -2.92 4.95 -5.55
C ALA A 48 -3.42 6.21 -4.87
N GLU A 49 -4.41 6.07 -4.02
CA GLU A 49 -4.96 7.20 -3.25
C GLU A 49 -5.33 6.72 -1.86
N VAL A 50 -5.39 7.67 -0.93
CA VAL A 50 -5.84 7.41 0.44
C VAL A 50 -7.35 7.57 0.46
N VAL A 51 -8.04 6.58 1.04
CA VAL A 51 -9.50 6.66 1.18
C VAL A 51 -9.84 7.72 2.22
N PRO A 52 -10.63 8.76 1.87
CA PRO A 52 -10.98 9.82 2.82
C PRO A 52 -11.73 9.28 4.04
N LYS A 53 -11.47 9.89 5.21
CA LYS A 53 -12.16 9.59 6.46
C LYS A 53 -12.01 8.15 6.95
N SER A 54 -11.02 7.42 6.44
CA SER A 54 -10.75 6.08 6.94
C SER A 54 -9.77 6.15 8.12
N LYS A 55 -9.97 5.26 9.10
CA LYS A 55 -9.06 5.09 10.24
C LYS A 55 -9.02 3.62 10.62
N PRO A 56 -7.86 2.94 10.53
CA PRO A 56 -6.59 3.46 9.96
C PRO A 56 -6.73 3.81 8.49
N PHE A 57 -5.80 4.61 7.99
CA PHE A 57 -5.86 5.03 6.60
C PHE A 57 -5.84 3.84 5.66
N LEU A 58 -6.80 3.80 4.76
CA LEU A 58 -6.86 2.80 3.71
C LEU A 58 -6.28 3.38 2.42
N TYR A 59 -5.53 2.55 1.71
CA TYR A 59 -4.94 2.91 0.42
C TYR A 59 -5.56 2.04 -0.65
N ARG A 60 -5.91 2.63 -1.78
CA ARG A 60 -6.50 1.88 -2.90
C ARG A 60 -5.94 2.40 -4.21
N LEU A 61 -6.04 1.57 -5.25
CA LEU A 61 -5.67 2.01 -6.59
C LEU A 61 -6.72 2.99 -7.13
N LYS A 62 -6.24 3.96 -7.87
CA LYS A 62 -7.15 4.89 -8.55
C LYS A 62 -7.89 4.22 -9.70
#